data_2b1858031781b433087f0d846c8f54e5
#
_entry.id   2b1858031781b433087f0d846c8f54e5
#
_cell.length_a   1.000
_cell.length_b   1.000
_cell.length_c   1.000
_cell.angle_alpha   90.00
_cell.angle_beta   90.00
_cell.angle_gamma   90.00
#
_symmetry.space_group_name_H-M   'P 1'
#
loop_
_entity.id
_entity.type
_entity.pdbx_description
1 polymer ?
#
loop_
_entity_poly.entity_id
_entity_poly.type
_entity_poly.pdbx_seq_one_letter_code
_entity_poly.pdbx_strand_id
1 'polypeptide(L)'
;NLNEDTYSIAIPLGATINMAGAAITISVLSLAAVHTLGIAVEVPTALLLCVVAAVCACGASGVAGGSLLLIPLACSLFGISNDVAMQVVAIGFIIGILQDSAETALNSSTDVLFTAVACRWAEPQPPSAR
;
A
#
# COMPACT_ATOMS: atom_id res chain seq x y z
N ASN A 1 -20.18 1.83 -19.16
CA ASN A 1 -19.31 2.95 -19.56
C ASN A 1 -19.04 3.78 -18.32
N LEU A 2 -17.78 4.20 -18.13
CA LEU A 2 -17.37 5.16 -17.10
C LEU A 2 -17.24 6.54 -17.74
N ASN A 3 -17.42 7.59 -16.94
CA ASN A 3 -17.27 8.97 -17.39
C ASN A 3 -15.82 9.25 -17.76
N GLU A 4 -15.55 9.70 -19.00
CA GLU A 4 -14.22 9.92 -19.54
C GLU A 4 -13.45 11.02 -18.81
N ASP A 5 -14.12 12.11 -18.48
CA ASP A 5 -13.50 13.23 -17.76
C ASP A 5 -13.02 12.80 -16.37
N THR A 6 -13.75 11.90 -15.72
CA THR A 6 -13.39 11.40 -14.39
C THR A 6 -12.21 10.41 -14.47
N TYR A 7 -12.26 9.39 -15.32
CA TYR A 7 -11.18 8.38 -15.32
C TYR A 7 -9.88 8.90 -15.95
N SER A 8 -9.95 9.86 -16.88
CA SER A 8 -8.74 10.46 -17.47
C SER A 8 -7.88 11.25 -16.48
N ILE A 9 -8.48 11.70 -15.37
CA ILE A 9 -7.78 12.35 -14.26
C ILE A 9 -7.49 11.35 -13.14
N ALA A 10 -8.48 10.53 -12.76
CA ALA A 10 -8.38 9.67 -11.57
C ALA A 10 -7.32 8.58 -11.75
N ILE A 11 -7.25 7.91 -12.91
CA ILE A 11 -6.28 6.82 -13.13
C ILE A 11 -4.82 7.31 -13.12
N PRO A 12 -4.43 8.39 -13.84
CA PRO A 12 -3.07 8.90 -13.73
C PRO A 12 -2.69 9.39 -12.34
N LEU A 13 -3.65 9.97 -11.61
CA LEU A 13 -3.44 10.39 -10.22
C LEU A 13 -3.27 9.17 -9.31
N GLY A 14 -4.15 8.18 -9.45
CA GLY A 14 -4.11 6.93 -8.69
C GLY A 14 -2.83 6.13 -8.94
N ALA A 15 -2.32 6.11 -10.16
CA ALA A 15 -1.03 5.49 -10.50
C ALA A 15 0.15 6.04 -9.66
N THR A 16 -0.02 7.23 -9.07
CA THR A 16 0.99 7.86 -8.22
C THR A 16 0.70 7.67 -6.73
N ILE A 17 -0.57 7.78 -6.31
CA ILE A 17 -0.94 7.83 -4.89
C ILE A 17 -1.67 6.60 -4.38
N ASN A 18 -2.28 5.80 -5.26
CA ASN A 18 -3.00 4.58 -4.85
C ASN A 18 -2.07 3.38 -4.77
N MET A 19 -1.31 3.31 -3.70
CA MET A 19 -0.27 2.31 -3.45
C MET A 19 -0.71 1.30 -2.38
N ALA A 20 -1.89 0.70 -2.54
CA ALA A 20 -2.45 -0.26 -1.59
C ALA A 20 -1.56 -1.50 -1.41
N GLY A 21 -1.00 -2.02 -2.50
CA GLY A 21 -0.05 -3.14 -2.46
C GLY A 21 1.23 -2.78 -1.71
N ALA A 22 1.77 -1.58 -1.92
CA ALA A 22 2.94 -1.10 -1.19
C ALA A 22 2.67 -0.99 0.32
N ALA A 23 1.51 -0.48 0.72
CA ALA A 23 1.12 -0.42 2.13
C ALA A 23 1.03 -1.82 2.76
N ILE A 24 0.50 -2.80 2.01
CA ILE A 24 0.45 -4.21 2.45
C ILE A 24 1.88 -4.77 2.59
N THR A 25 2.75 -4.56 1.61
CA THR A 25 4.15 -5.01 1.65
C THR A 25 4.87 -4.47 2.88
N ILE A 26 4.80 -3.16 3.13
CA ILE A 26 5.41 -2.52 4.30
C ILE A 26 4.88 -3.15 5.58
N SER A 27 3.56 -3.27 5.72
CA SER A 27 2.92 -3.80 6.93
C SER A 27 3.26 -5.26 7.17
N VAL A 28 3.15 -6.11 6.15
CA VAL A 28 3.35 -7.57 6.27
C VAL A 28 4.81 -7.90 6.59
N LEU A 29 5.77 -7.30 5.88
CA LEU A 29 7.19 -7.59 6.12
C LEU A 29 7.65 -7.05 7.48
N SER A 30 7.17 -5.89 7.90
CA SER A 30 7.47 -5.36 9.24
C SER A 30 6.87 -6.23 10.35
N LEU A 31 5.62 -6.67 10.21
CA LEU A 31 4.99 -7.57 11.20
C LEU A 31 5.62 -8.97 11.19
N ALA A 32 6.08 -9.45 10.03
CA ALA A 32 6.83 -10.70 9.96
C ALA A 32 8.15 -10.60 10.74
N ALA A 33 8.86 -9.48 10.64
CA ALA A 33 10.06 -9.22 11.43
C ALA A 33 9.75 -9.18 12.94
N VAL A 34 8.72 -8.43 13.34
CA VAL A 34 8.24 -8.33 14.72
C VAL A 34 7.92 -9.72 15.28
N HIS A 35 7.17 -10.54 14.53
CA HIS A 35 6.82 -11.90 14.93
C HIS A 35 8.05 -12.78 15.05
N THR A 36 8.98 -12.73 14.09
CA THR A 36 10.22 -13.53 14.09
C THR A 36 11.11 -13.20 15.28
N LEU A 37 11.12 -11.93 15.70
CA LEU A 37 11.89 -11.46 16.87
C LEU A 37 11.17 -11.70 18.20
N GLY A 38 9.96 -12.25 18.19
CA GLY A 38 9.18 -12.49 19.41
C GLY A 38 8.70 -11.23 20.12
N ILE A 39 8.60 -10.10 19.40
CA ILE A 39 8.15 -8.82 19.94
C ILE A 39 6.61 -8.84 20.03
N ALA A 40 6.07 -8.51 21.21
CA ALA A 40 4.62 -8.39 21.39
C ALA A 40 4.08 -7.20 20.62
N VAL A 41 2.98 -7.43 19.87
CA VAL A 41 2.31 -6.38 19.11
C VAL A 41 1.10 -5.89 19.88
N GLU A 42 1.11 -4.63 20.28
CA GLU A 42 -0.05 -3.96 20.84
C GLU A 42 -0.96 -3.43 19.72
N VAL A 43 -2.29 -3.52 19.92
CA VAL A 43 -3.27 -3.05 18.93
C VAL A 43 -3.07 -1.60 18.52
N PRO A 44 -2.79 -0.64 19.42
CA PRO A 44 -2.53 0.75 19.03
C PRO A 44 -1.32 0.88 18.09
N THR A 45 -0.23 0.14 18.36
CA THR A 45 0.98 0.17 17.53
C THR A 45 0.73 -0.46 16.15
N ALA A 46 -0.07 -1.53 16.09
CA ALA A 46 -0.47 -2.13 14.81
C ALA A 46 -1.33 -1.16 13.96
N LEU A 47 -2.25 -0.44 14.59
CA LEU A 47 -3.05 0.58 13.91
C LEU A 47 -2.18 1.74 13.42
N LEU A 48 -1.23 2.19 14.24
CA LEU A 48 -0.25 3.21 13.86
C LEU A 48 0.59 2.75 12.66
N LEU A 49 1.04 1.49 12.65
CA LEU A 49 1.74 0.89 11.51
C LEU A 49 0.89 0.99 10.23
N CYS A 50 -0.40 0.63 10.29
CA CYS A 50 -1.27 0.71 9.11
C CYS A 50 -1.38 2.13 8.55
N VAL A 51 -1.52 3.13 9.43
CA VAL A 51 -1.58 4.55 9.02
C VAL A 51 -0.24 4.99 8.42
N VAL A 52 0.86 4.69 9.09
CA VAL A 52 2.21 5.04 8.61
C VAL A 52 2.51 4.34 7.28
N ALA A 53 2.20 3.05 7.15
CA ALA A 53 2.39 2.31 5.91
C ALA A 53 1.58 2.91 4.75
N ALA A 54 0.32 3.29 4.98
CA ALA A 54 -0.52 3.91 3.97
C ALA A 54 0.03 5.27 3.50
N VAL A 55 0.47 6.12 4.42
CA VAL A 55 1.06 7.43 4.10
C VAL A 55 2.40 7.27 3.38
N CYS A 56 3.27 6.38 3.88
CA CYS A 56 4.57 6.11 3.28
C CYS A 56 4.43 5.49 1.88
N ALA A 57 3.46 4.60 1.68
CA ALA A 57 3.19 3.98 0.39
C ALA A 57 2.89 5.01 -0.71
N CYS A 58 2.14 6.07 -0.40
CA CYS A 58 1.90 7.17 -1.35
C CYS A 58 3.22 7.84 -1.80
N GLY A 59 4.25 7.85 -0.94
CA GLY A 59 5.57 8.39 -1.26
C GLY A 59 6.46 7.44 -2.09
N ALA A 60 6.14 6.14 -2.14
CA ALA A 60 6.88 5.16 -2.94
C ALA A 60 6.67 5.35 -4.46
N SER A 61 5.56 5.97 -4.85
CA SER A 61 5.28 6.50 -6.20
C SER A 61 5.54 5.52 -7.36
N GLY A 62 5.23 4.22 -7.19
CA GLY A 62 5.37 3.21 -8.25
C GLY A 62 6.80 2.86 -8.65
N VAL A 63 7.79 3.22 -7.84
CA VAL A 63 9.18 2.82 -8.07
C VAL A 63 9.38 1.38 -7.62
N ALA A 64 9.89 0.52 -8.51
CA ALA A 64 10.16 -0.89 -8.20
C ALA A 64 11.03 -1.03 -6.93
N GLY A 65 10.55 -1.82 -5.96
CA GLY A 65 11.20 -1.98 -4.67
C GLY A 65 11.12 -0.76 -3.73
N GLY A 66 10.40 0.29 -4.12
CA GLY A 66 10.25 1.52 -3.30
C GLY A 66 9.63 1.24 -1.94
N SER A 67 8.65 0.36 -1.86
CA SER A 67 8.02 -0.07 -0.61
C SER A 67 9.01 -0.73 0.36
N LEU A 68 9.97 -1.50 -0.15
CA LEU A 68 10.98 -2.18 0.65
C LEU A 68 11.89 -1.19 1.42
N LEU A 69 12.19 -0.06 0.80
CA LEU A 69 13.03 0.98 1.42
C LEU A 69 12.33 1.69 2.59
N LEU A 70 11.02 1.53 2.73
CA LEU A 70 10.23 2.11 3.82
C LEU A 70 10.07 1.16 5.02
N ILE A 71 10.48 -0.11 4.88
CA ILE A 71 10.44 -1.11 5.96
C ILE A 71 11.23 -0.67 7.20
N PRO A 72 12.45 -0.09 7.11
CA PRO A 72 13.18 0.35 8.30
C PRO A 72 12.41 1.38 9.12
N LEU A 73 11.68 2.30 8.46
CA LEU A 73 10.83 3.26 9.16
C LEU A 73 9.68 2.55 9.90
N ALA A 74 9.02 1.59 9.26
CA ALA A 74 7.95 0.81 9.89
C ALA A 74 8.47 -0.06 11.04
N CYS A 75 9.63 -0.68 10.88
CA CYS A 75 10.29 -1.48 11.92
C CYS A 75 10.67 -0.64 13.14
N SER A 76 11.03 0.63 12.96
CA SER A 76 11.38 1.53 14.07
C SER A 76 10.24 1.76 15.06
N LEU A 77 8.97 1.61 14.62
CA LEU A 77 7.79 1.70 15.51
C LEU A 77 7.79 0.60 16.60
N PHE A 78 8.48 -0.50 16.35
CA PHE A 78 8.60 -1.64 17.26
C PHE A 78 9.97 -1.72 17.93
N GLY A 79 10.79 -0.67 17.82
CA GLY A 79 12.12 -0.65 18.40
C GLY A 79 13.13 -1.57 17.71
N ILE A 80 12.84 -2.06 16.50
CA ILE A 80 13.75 -2.91 15.73
C ILE A 80 14.89 -2.04 15.20
N SER A 81 16.14 -2.47 15.42
CA SER A 81 17.32 -1.77 14.95
C SER A 81 17.37 -1.71 13.41
N ASN A 82 18.00 -0.65 12.89
CA ASN A 82 18.13 -0.48 11.44
C ASN A 82 18.88 -1.64 10.78
N ASP A 83 19.87 -2.22 11.43
CA ASP A 83 20.63 -3.36 10.89
C ASP A 83 19.76 -4.59 10.67
N VAL A 84 18.84 -4.88 11.60
CA VAL A 84 17.86 -5.96 11.47
C VAL A 84 16.82 -5.63 10.42
N ALA A 85 16.32 -4.40 10.40
CA ALA A 85 15.37 -3.94 9.39
C ALA A 85 15.94 -4.04 7.97
N MET A 86 17.22 -3.74 7.78
CA MET A 86 17.90 -3.91 6.49
C MET A 86 18.03 -5.37 6.05
N GLN A 87 18.08 -6.33 6.99
CA GLN A 87 18.00 -7.76 6.65
C GLN A 87 16.60 -8.12 6.11
N VAL A 88 15.54 -7.52 6.67
CA VAL A 88 14.17 -7.69 6.15
C VAL A 88 14.05 -7.11 4.74
N VAL A 89 14.64 -5.95 4.48
CA VAL A 89 14.73 -5.36 3.14
C VAL A 89 15.43 -6.31 2.17
N ALA A 90 16.56 -6.91 2.58
CA ALA A 90 17.29 -7.87 1.75
C ALA A 90 16.45 -9.12 1.43
N ILE A 91 15.68 -9.64 2.40
CA ILE A 91 14.72 -10.73 2.17
C ILE A 91 13.65 -10.28 1.16
N GLY A 92 13.11 -9.07 1.30
CA GLY A 92 12.17 -8.48 0.37
C GLY A 92 12.70 -8.47 -1.07
N PHE A 93 13.95 -8.11 -1.28
CA PHE A 93 14.60 -8.16 -2.60
C PHE A 93 14.78 -9.59 -3.14
N ILE A 94 15.03 -10.58 -2.27
CA ILE A 94 15.13 -11.99 -2.69
C ILE A 94 13.79 -12.50 -3.24
N ILE A 95 12.67 -12.15 -2.61
CA ILE A 95 11.33 -12.52 -3.07
C ILE A 95 10.75 -11.50 -4.07
N GLY A 96 11.53 -10.50 -4.45
CA GLY A 96 11.11 -9.29 -5.14
C GLY A 96 10.28 -9.52 -6.39
N ILE A 97 10.58 -10.53 -7.20
CA ILE A 97 9.81 -10.81 -8.42
C ILE A 97 8.34 -11.12 -8.11
N LEU A 98 8.07 -11.95 -7.11
CA LEU A 98 6.72 -12.30 -6.70
C LEU A 98 6.04 -11.16 -5.94
N GLN A 99 6.78 -10.54 -5.02
CA GLN A 99 6.29 -9.46 -4.18
C GLN A 99 5.91 -8.24 -5.03
N ASP A 100 6.79 -7.78 -5.92
CA ASP A 100 6.56 -6.60 -6.76
C ASP A 100 5.43 -6.84 -7.77
N SER A 101 5.32 -8.05 -8.31
CA SER A 101 4.20 -8.41 -9.18
C SER A 101 2.86 -8.36 -8.47
N ALA A 102 2.78 -8.88 -7.24
CA ALA A 102 1.56 -8.84 -6.43
C ALA A 102 1.24 -7.41 -5.98
N GLU A 103 2.24 -6.64 -5.59
CA GLU A 103 2.13 -5.24 -5.21
C GLU A 103 1.56 -4.41 -6.36
N THR A 104 2.15 -4.53 -7.55
CA THR A 104 1.71 -3.82 -8.77
C THR A 104 0.28 -4.21 -9.16
N ALA A 105 -0.06 -5.50 -9.08
CA ALA A 105 -1.42 -5.97 -9.36
C ALA A 105 -2.45 -5.35 -8.41
N LEU A 106 -2.14 -5.26 -7.12
CA LEU A 106 -3.01 -4.63 -6.11
C LEU A 106 -3.12 -3.12 -6.32
N ASN A 107 -2.01 -2.43 -6.58
CA ASN A 107 -2.01 -1.00 -6.85
C ASN A 107 -2.91 -0.67 -8.05
N SER A 108 -2.72 -1.37 -9.16
CA SER A 108 -3.48 -1.13 -10.40
C SER A 108 -4.95 -1.51 -10.26
N SER A 109 -5.26 -2.65 -9.65
CA SER A 109 -6.65 -3.11 -9.52
C SER A 109 -7.47 -2.24 -8.59
N THR A 110 -6.90 -1.78 -7.48
CA THR A 110 -7.58 -0.88 -6.54
C THR A 110 -7.77 0.51 -7.14
N ASP A 111 -6.83 1.00 -7.94
CA ASP A 111 -6.96 2.27 -8.65
C ASP A 111 -8.16 2.25 -9.60
N VAL A 112 -8.26 1.23 -10.45
CA VAL A 112 -9.41 1.03 -11.36
C VAL A 112 -10.71 0.89 -10.58
N LEU A 113 -10.71 0.13 -9.47
CA LEU A 113 -11.89 -0.08 -8.64
C LEU A 113 -12.40 1.23 -8.04
N PHE A 114 -11.52 2.01 -7.40
CA PHE A 114 -11.91 3.29 -6.79
C PHE A 114 -12.34 4.31 -7.83
N THR A 115 -11.68 4.36 -8.98
CA THR A 115 -12.09 5.19 -10.11
C THR A 115 -13.49 4.82 -10.59
N ALA A 116 -13.79 3.52 -10.73
CA ALA A 116 -15.11 3.06 -11.12
C ALA A 116 -16.20 3.42 -10.09
N VAL A 117 -15.90 3.32 -8.80
CA VAL A 117 -16.81 3.73 -7.71
C VAL A 117 -17.05 5.24 -7.77
N ALA A 118 -16.00 6.05 -7.92
CA ALA A 118 -16.11 7.49 -8.02
C ALA A 118 -16.95 7.93 -9.22
N CYS A 119 -16.74 7.32 -10.39
CA CYS A 119 -17.56 7.59 -11.58
C CYS A 119 -19.04 7.30 -11.33
N ARG A 120 -19.36 6.18 -10.69
CA ARG A 120 -20.76 5.83 -10.39
C ARG A 120 -21.42 6.74 -9.36
N TRP A 121 -20.66 7.25 -8.39
CA TRP A 121 -21.18 8.20 -7.41
C TRP A 121 -21.40 9.59 -8.00
N ALA A 122 -20.60 9.98 -8.98
CA ALA A 122 -20.75 11.25 -9.68
C ALA A 122 -21.90 11.26 -10.72
N GLU A 123 -22.37 10.07 -11.16
CA GLU A 123 -23.50 9.98 -12.08
C GLU A 123 -24.80 10.38 -11.36
N PRO A 124 -25.64 11.25 -11.97
CA PRO A 124 -26.95 11.57 -11.43
C PRO A 124 -27.77 10.28 -11.31
N GLN A 125 -28.23 9.96 -10.12
CA GLN A 125 -29.13 8.82 -9.90
C GLN A 125 -30.41 9.05 -10.73
N PRO A 126 -30.85 8.08 -11.57
CA PRO A 126 -32.14 8.20 -12.24
C PRO A 126 -33.24 8.40 -11.19
N PRO A 127 -34.26 9.26 -11.45
CA PRO A 127 -35.35 9.46 -10.52
C PRO A 127 -35.92 8.11 -10.14
N SER A 128 -36.00 7.83 -8.83
CA SER A 128 -36.62 6.60 -8.34
C SER A 128 -38.04 6.52 -8.92
N ALA A 129 -38.33 5.50 -9.74
CA ALA A 129 -39.68 5.22 -10.19
C ALA A 129 -40.54 5.03 -8.93
N ARG A 130 -41.39 6.00 -8.61
CA ARG A 130 -42.46 5.89 -7.62
C ARG A 130 -43.68 5.21 -8.25
#